data_edb38b73cecccc1aead50e077d7899a4
#
_entry.id   edb38b73cecccc1aead50e077d7899a4
#
_cell.length_a   1.000
_cell.length_b   1.000
_cell.length_c   1.000
_cell.angle_alpha   90.00
_cell.angle_beta   90.00
_cell.angle_gamma   90.00
#
_symmetry.space_group_name_H-M   'P 1'
#
loop_
_entity.id
_entity.type
_entity.pdbx_description
1 polymer ?
#
loop_
_entity_poly.entity_id
_entity_poly.type
_entity_poly.pdbx_seq_one_letter_code
_entity_poly.pdbx_strand_id
1 'polypeptide(L)'
;MSLFKKVTVTAMAFAMVMGLAACGGSDANKAGNEDAEKAPEVAKKYIVATDTTFAPFEFQNEAGEYVGIDLDLLAAIAEDQGFTYELNPMGFNPAVQALEAGQADGVIAGMSITDERKQKFDFSTPYFDSGVVMGIAKSNEDIKSYDDLSGKTVAIKIGTEGATFAESIKEKYGFTTITFDDSSAMYMDVMSGNSVACFEDYPVMGYAITQGVELKMVTDMEQGSSYGFAVGKXKK
;
A
#
# COMPACT_ATOMS: atom_id res chain seq x y z
N MET A 1 39.96 15.21 -27.34
CA MET A 1 40.71 16.12 -26.44
C MET A 1 40.11 16.01 -25.06
N SER A 2 40.85 15.39 -24.17
CA SER A 2 40.47 14.99 -22.81
C SER A 2 40.84 16.08 -21.81
N LEU A 3 39.92 16.44 -20.94
CA LEU A 3 40.25 17.26 -19.76
C LEU A 3 39.86 16.49 -18.50
N PHE A 4 40.87 15.85 -17.91
CA PHE A 4 40.75 15.26 -16.56
C PHE A 4 40.91 16.37 -15.52
N LYS A 5 39.87 16.62 -14.72
CA LYS A 5 40.01 17.45 -13.51
C LYS A 5 40.41 16.57 -12.33
N LYS A 6 41.58 16.84 -11.77
CA LYS A 6 42.09 16.18 -10.56
C LYS A 6 41.35 16.72 -9.34
N VAL A 7 40.79 15.82 -8.55
CA VAL A 7 40.22 16.14 -7.22
C VAL A 7 41.33 15.91 -6.17
N THR A 8 41.67 16.95 -5.48
CA THR A 8 42.64 16.90 -4.38
C THR A 8 41.93 16.59 -3.07
N VAL A 9 42.28 15.48 -2.46
CA VAL A 9 41.80 15.10 -1.13
C VAL A 9 42.70 15.71 -0.07
N THR A 10 42.15 16.60 0.75
CA THR A 10 42.86 17.19 1.91
C THR A 10 42.56 16.36 3.15
N ALA A 11 43.55 15.70 3.68
CA ALA A 11 43.45 14.95 4.93
C ALA A 11 43.62 15.91 6.13
N MET A 12 42.60 15.98 6.98
CA MET A 12 42.69 16.72 8.26
C MET A 12 43.05 15.76 9.38
N ALA A 13 44.22 16.00 9.98
CA ALA A 13 44.72 15.26 11.14
C ALA A 13 44.05 15.78 12.42
N PHE A 14 43.48 14.90 13.19
CA PHE A 14 42.94 15.19 14.53
C PHE A 14 44.04 14.94 15.57
N ALA A 15 44.44 15.96 16.31
CA ALA A 15 45.35 15.84 17.42
C ALA A 15 44.60 15.55 18.73
N MET A 16 44.87 14.43 19.38
CA MET A 16 44.40 14.13 20.73
C MET A 16 45.24 14.88 21.77
N VAL A 17 44.59 15.66 22.61
CA VAL A 17 45.21 16.22 23.82
C VAL A 17 44.66 15.46 25.03
N MET A 18 45.54 14.68 25.69
CA MET A 18 45.27 14.09 27.00
C MET A 18 45.62 15.11 28.08
N GLY A 19 44.63 15.50 28.89
CA GLY A 19 44.88 16.29 30.09
C GLY A 19 44.54 15.49 31.34
N LEU A 20 45.56 15.12 32.11
CA LEU A 20 45.39 14.63 33.49
C LEU A 20 45.32 15.83 34.42
N ALA A 21 44.33 15.88 35.30
CA ALA A 21 44.36 16.77 36.43
C ALA A 21 43.84 16.08 37.70
N ALA A 22 44.63 16.23 38.74
CA ALA A 22 44.50 15.58 40.04
C ALA A 22 43.57 16.32 41.01
N CYS A 23 43.19 15.58 42.02
CA CYS A 23 42.34 15.83 43.21
C CYS A 23 42.49 17.17 43.92
N GLY A 24 41.40 17.58 44.57
CA GLY A 24 41.46 18.31 45.83
C GLY A 24 40.24 19.16 46.19
N GLY A 25 39.42 18.70 47.17
CA GLY A 25 38.90 19.48 48.30
C GLY A 25 37.63 20.29 48.16
N SER A 26 36.58 19.77 48.77
CA SER A 26 35.60 20.39 49.72
C SER A 26 34.78 21.66 49.36
N ASP A 27 33.48 21.45 49.50
CA ASP A 27 32.40 22.32 50.03
C ASP A 27 31.72 23.40 49.19
N ALA A 28 30.43 23.27 49.21
CA ALA A 28 29.35 24.24 49.25
C ALA A 28 28.46 24.39 48.01
N ASN A 29 27.34 23.68 48.08
CA ASN A 29 25.96 24.07 47.78
C ASN A 29 25.77 25.31 46.86
N LYS A 30 25.35 25.04 45.60
CA LYS A 30 24.49 25.95 44.86
C LYS A 30 23.64 25.15 43.87
N ALA A 31 22.36 25.18 44.09
CA ALA A 31 21.37 24.63 43.15
C ALA A 31 21.51 25.35 41.79
N GLY A 32 22.04 24.68 40.82
CA GLY A 32 22.02 25.07 39.42
C GLY A 32 20.93 24.27 38.72
N ASN A 33 19.93 24.96 38.23
CA ASN A 33 18.92 24.37 37.39
C ASN A 33 19.63 24.01 36.06
N GLU A 34 19.98 22.76 35.89
CA GLU A 34 20.43 22.24 34.59
C GLU A 34 19.20 22.03 33.73
N ASP A 35 18.87 23.01 32.92
CA ASP A 35 18.03 22.80 31.75
C ASP A 35 18.78 21.81 30.86
N ALA A 36 18.55 20.53 31.07
CA ALA A 36 18.98 19.51 30.14
C ALA A 36 18.26 19.76 28.81
N GLU A 37 18.93 20.46 27.92
CA GLU A 37 18.49 20.63 26.55
C GLU A 37 18.27 19.24 25.96
N LYS A 38 16.99 18.81 25.89
CA LYS A 38 16.62 17.53 25.34
C LYS A 38 17.09 17.50 23.89
N ALA A 39 18.05 16.64 23.59
CA ALA A 39 18.50 16.44 22.21
C ALA A 39 17.27 16.24 21.31
N PRO A 40 17.22 16.84 20.13
CA PRO A 40 16.06 16.69 19.26
C PRO A 40 15.84 15.21 19.00
N GLU A 41 14.66 14.74 19.41
CA GLU A 41 14.24 13.38 19.15
C GLU A 41 14.13 13.23 17.62
N VAL A 42 15.01 12.39 17.05
CA VAL A 42 14.96 12.13 15.61
C VAL A 42 13.61 11.46 15.34
N ALA A 43 12.76 12.17 14.62
CA ALA A 43 11.42 11.67 14.27
C ALA A 43 11.55 10.29 13.61
N LYS A 44 10.84 9.32 14.15
CA LYS A 44 10.88 7.95 13.62
C LYS A 44 10.40 7.98 12.16
N LYS A 45 11.17 7.40 11.27
CA LYS A 45 10.81 7.23 9.87
C LYS A 45 10.19 5.85 9.68
N TYR A 46 8.93 5.81 9.25
CA TYR A 46 8.21 4.56 9.01
C TYR A 46 8.30 4.14 7.55
N ILE A 47 8.29 2.85 7.28
CA ILE A 47 8.18 2.28 5.93
C ILE A 47 6.72 1.93 5.71
N VAL A 48 6.08 2.59 4.74
CA VAL A 48 4.67 2.36 4.41
C VAL A 48 4.59 1.78 2.99
N ALA A 49 4.10 0.55 2.88
CA ALA A 49 3.94 -0.11 1.59
C ALA A 49 2.56 0.20 1.00
N THR A 50 2.48 0.20 -0.32
CA THR A 50 1.25 0.52 -1.05
C THR A 50 1.18 -0.25 -2.37
N ASP A 51 -0.01 -0.30 -2.95
CA ASP A 51 -0.21 -0.86 -4.30
C ASP A 51 0.27 0.14 -5.36
N THR A 52 0.24 -0.27 -6.61
CA THR A 52 0.75 0.51 -7.74
C THR A 52 -0.31 0.76 -8.83
N THR A 53 -1.45 0.05 -8.78
CA THR A 53 -2.47 0.09 -9.84
C THR A 53 -3.90 0.06 -9.29
N PHE A 54 -4.19 0.87 -8.27
CA PHE A 54 -5.49 0.85 -7.58
C PHE A 54 -6.15 2.25 -7.56
N ALA A 55 -6.23 2.87 -8.74
CA ALA A 55 -6.84 4.21 -8.88
C ALA A 55 -8.32 4.19 -8.47
N PRO A 56 -8.82 5.19 -7.77
CA PRO A 56 -8.18 6.49 -7.45
C PRO A 56 -7.43 6.52 -6.11
N PHE A 57 -7.19 5.38 -5.46
CA PHE A 57 -6.61 5.33 -4.12
C PHE A 57 -5.07 5.46 -4.16
N GLU A 58 -4.39 4.64 -4.97
CA GLU A 58 -2.95 4.75 -5.20
C GLU A 58 -2.60 4.24 -6.60
N PHE A 59 -1.93 5.07 -7.36
CA PHE A 59 -1.58 4.77 -8.74
C PHE A 59 -0.50 5.72 -9.24
N GLN A 60 0.10 5.39 -10.37
CA GLN A 60 1.05 6.28 -11.03
C GLN A 60 0.33 7.19 -12.03
N ASN A 61 0.54 8.50 -11.91
CA ASN A 61 0.00 9.47 -12.89
C ASN A 61 0.86 9.48 -14.16
N GLU A 62 0.47 10.30 -15.14
CA GLU A 62 1.19 10.39 -16.43
C GLU A 62 2.64 10.90 -16.29
N ALA A 63 2.95 11.59 -15.19
CA ALA A 63 4.31 12.06 -14.90
C ALA A 63 5.16 10.98 -14.22
N GLY A 64 4.59 9.82 -13.91
CA GLY A 64 5.26 8.73 -13.20
C GLY A 64 5.29 8.91 -11.68
N GLU A 65 4.51 9.84 -11.15
CA GLU A 65 4.43 10.09 -9.71
C GLU A 65 3.32 9.24 -9.09
N TYR A 66 3.55 8.71 -7.90
CA TYR A 66 2.51 8.01 -7.13
C TYR A 66 1.59 9.04 -6.47
N VAL A 67 0.30 8.91 -6.75
CA VAL A 67 -0.76 9.83 -6.31
C VAL A 67 -2.00 9.03 -5.91
N GLY A 68 -2.95 9.69 -5.26
CA GLY A 68 -4.26 9.12 -4.96
C GLY A 68 -4.73 9.40 -3.55
N ILE A 69 -5.96 9.01 -3.30
CA ILE A 69 -6.67 9.27 -2.03
C ILE A 69 -5.88 8.74 -0.83
N ASP A 70 -5.35 7.53 -0.93
CA ASP A 70 -4.61 6.87 0.15
C ASP A 70 -3.31 7.61 0.45
N LEU A 71 -2.62 8.10 -0.58
CA LEU A 71 -1.36 8.80 -0.42
C LEU A 71 -1.57 10.21 0.14
N ASP A 72 -2.63 10.89 -0.27
CA ASP A 72 -3.02 12.18 0.30
C ASP A 72 -3.41 12.02 1.78
N LEU A 73 -4.15 10.97 2.10
CA LEU A 73 -4.54 10.65 3.48
C LEU A 73 -3.31 10.35 4.34
N LEU A 74 -2.39 9.51 3.84
CA LEU A 74 -1.15 9.20 4.55
C LEU A 74 -0.32 10.46 4.82
N ALA A 75 -0.20 11.34 3.83
CA ALA A 75 0.56 12.60 3.98
C ALA A 75 -0.07 13.50 5.05
N ALA A 76 -1.40 13.63 5.03
CA ALA A 76 -2.13 14.42 6.03
C ALA A 76 -1.97 13.85 7.44
N ILE A 77 -2.05 12.53 7.60
CA ILE A 77 -1.86 11.86 8.89
C ILE A 77 -0.41 12.08 9.39
N ALA A 78 0.57 11.93 8.51
CA ALA A 78 1.99 12.11 8.88
C ALA A 78 2.26 13.53 9.36
N GLU A 79 1.68 14.53 8.67
CA GLU A 79 1.80 15.94 9.07
C GLU A 79 1.14 16.20 10.43
N ASP A 80 -0.10 15.72 10.62
CA ASP A 80 -0.86 15.93 11.85
C ASP A 80 -0.19 15.27 13.06
N GLN A 81 0.35 14.05 12.89
CA GLN A 81 0.93 13.24 13.95
C GLN A 81 2.45 13.43 14.12
N GLY A 82 3.07 14.24 13.26
CA GLY A 82 4.49 14.60 13.37
C GLY A 82 5.47 13.46 13.13
N PHE A 83 5.18 12.55 12.19
CA PHE A 83 6.13 11.51 11.80
C PHE A 83 6.53 11.63 10.33
N THR A 84 7.61 10.97 9.96
CA THR A 84 8.05 10.88 8.57
C THR A 84 7.91 9.43 8.07
N TYR A 85 7.79 9.27 6.78
CA TYR A 85 7.66 7.94 6.19
C TYR A 85 8.43 7.84 4.87
N GLU A 86 8.72 6.63 4.51
CA GLU A 86 9.18 6.24 3.18
C GLU A 86 8.07 5.44 2.53
N LEU A 87 7.55 5.93 1.41
CA LEU A 87 6.55 5.19 0.63
C LEU A 87 7.25 4.11 -0.19
N ASN A 88 6.74 2.89 -0.11
CA ASN A 88 7.31 1.74 -0.83
C ASN A 88 6.24 1.11 -1.72
N PRO A 89 6.06 1.59 -2.96
CA PRO A 89 5.11 0.99 -3.89
C PRO A 89 5.62 -0.34 -4.43
N MET A 90 4.82 -1.40 -4.31
CA MET A 90 5.29 -2.75 -4.67
C MET A 90 4.19 -3.69 -5.18
N GLY A 91 2.95 -3.21 -5.28
CA GLY A 91 1.78 -4.04 -5.58
C GLY A 91 1.12 -4.56 -4.30
N PHE A 92 -0.18 -4.87 -4.38
CA PHE A 92 -0.99 -5.18 -3.19
C PHE A 92 -0.47 -6.39 -2.41
N ASN A 93 -0.35 -7.54 -3.07
CA ASN A 93 0.04 -8.78 -2.37
C ASN A 93 1.46 -8.69 -1.78
N PRO A 94 2.49 -8.19 -2.50
CA PRO A 94 3.79 -7.93 -1.88
C PRO A 94 3.72 -6.96 -0.69
N ALA A 95 2.89 -5.91 -0.75
CA ALA A 95 2.75 -4.94 0.36
C ALA A 95 2.21 -5.63 1.62
N VAL A 96 1.17 -6.46 1.47
CA VAL A 96 0.62 -7.24 2.60
C VAL A 96 1.67 -8.20 3.16
N GLN A 97 2.43 -8.88 2.29
CA GLN A 97 3.50 -9.80 2.71
C GLN A 97 4.62 -9.06 3.44
N ALA A 98 5.00 -7.86 2.97
CA ALA A 98 6.02 -7.03 3.61
C ALA A 98 5.60 -6.63 5.03
N LEU A 99 4.32 -6.27 5.21
CA LEU A 99 3.77 -5.98 6.55
C LEU A 99 3.80 -7.21 7.45
N GLU A 100 3.36 -8.36 6.93
CA GLU A 100 3.33 -9.61 7.69
C GLU A 100 4.74 -10.06 8.12
N ALA A 101 5.73 -9.82 7.26
CA ALA A 101 7.14 -10.13 7.54
C ALA A 101 7.85 -9.08 8.40
N GLY A 102 7.21 -7.94 8.71
CA GLY A 102 7.82 -6.84 9.45
C GLY A 102 8.83 -6.04 8.63
N GLN A 103 8.75 -6.10 7.32
CA GLN A 103 9.58 -5.33 6.38
C GLN A 103 8.95 -3.97 6.06
N ALA A 104 7.67 -3.81 6.33
CA ALA A 104 6.96 -2.54 6.32
C ALA A 104 6.33 -2.33 7.70
N ASP A 105 6.21 -1.08 8.12
CA ASP A 105 5.55 -0.70 9.36
C ASP A 105 4.03 -0.57 9.17
N GLY A 106 3.59 -0.26 7.95
CA GLY A 106 2.18 -0.14 7.62
C GLY A 106 1.89 -0.36 6.13
N VAL A 107 0.62 -0.58 5.84
CA VAL A 107 0.09 -0.67 4.46
C VAL A 107 -1.11 0.25 4.34
N ILE A 108 -1.08 1.12 3.33
CA ILE A 108 -2.25 1.88 2.89
C ILE A 108 -2.41 1.57 1.39
N ALA A 109 -3.49 0.88 1.02
CA ALA A 109 -3.61 0.28 -0.32
C ALA A 109 -5.07 -0.14 -0.63
N GLY A 110 -6.04 0.70 -0.29
CA GLY A 110 -7.45 0.32 -0.42
C GLY A 110 -7.74 -1.00 0.30
N MET A 111 -7.07 -1.23 1.42
CA MET A 111 -7.08 -2.56 2.05
C MET A 111 -8.35 -2.79 2.88
N SER A 112 -9.22 -3.68 2.41
CA SER A 112 -10.45 -4.05 3.12
C SER A 112 -10.16 -4.62 4.50
N ILE A 113 -10.87 -4.12 5.49
CA ILE A 113 -10.84 -4.61 6.87
C ILE A 113 -11.68 -5.88 6.93
N THR A 114 -11.04 -7.04 7.04
CA THR A 114 -11.74 -8.34 7.16
C THR A 114 -11.38 -9.02 8.47
N ASP A 115 -12.22 -9.95 8.91
CA ASP A 115 -11.94 -10.70 10.14
C ASP A 115 -10.70 -11.58 10.02
N GLU A 116 -10.42 -12.08 8.82
CA GLU A 116 -9.17 -12.82 8.56
C GLU A 116 -7.95 -11.91 8.72
N ARG A 117 -7.98 -10.73 8.09
CA ARG A 117 -6.88 -9.77 8.15
C ARG A 117 -6.68 -9.22 9.57
N LYS A 118 -7.76 -9.01 10.33
CA LYS A 118 -7.69 -8.60 11.76
C LYS A 118 -6.96 -9.63 12.64
N GLN A 119 -6.87 -10.87 12.24
CA GLN A 119 -6.09 -11.87 12.99
C GLN A 119 -4.58 -11.58 12.91
N LYS A 120 -4.14 -10.97 11.81
CA LYS A 120 -2.71 -10.69 11.53
C LYS A 120 -2.31 -9.24 11.76
N PHE A 121 -3.23 -8.31 11.55
CA PHE A 121 -2.96 -6.86 11.52
C PHE A 121 -3.92 -6.11 12.44
N ASP A 122 -3.50 -4.94 12.88
CA ASP A 122 -4.37 -3.94 13.47
C ASP A 122 -4.70 -2.90 12.38
N PHE A 123 -5.91 -2.35 12.44
CA PHE A 123 -6.41 -1.41 11.43
C PHE A 123 -6.81 -0.09 12.08
N SER A 124 -6.70 0.97 11.32
CA SER A 124 -7.33 2.25 11.65
C SER A 124 -8.85 2.12 11.68
N THR A 125 -9.53 3.17 12.09
CA THR A 125 -10.96 3.31 11.77
C THR A 125 -11.14 3.26 10.25
N PRO A 126 -12.30 2.76 9.76
CA PRO A 126 -12.59 2.76 8.33
C PRO A 126 -12.57 4.17 7.74
N TYR A 127 -12.01 4.32 6.53
CA TYR A 127 -12.00 5.61 5.85
C TYR A 127 -12.77 5.63 4.53
N PHE A 128 -13.10 4.47 3.96
CA PHE A 128 -13.84 4.39 2.69
C PHE A 128 -14.62 3.08 2.62
N ASP A 129 -15.88 3.12 2.16
CA ASP A 129 -16.70 1.91 2.01
C ASP A 129 -16.54 1.34 0.59
N SER A 130 -16.46 0.03 0.50
CA SER A 130 -16.25 -0.70 -0.75
C SER A 130 -17.01 -2.03 -0.75
N GLY A 131 -16.82 -2.79 -1.79
CA GLY A 131 -17.31 -4.14 -2.00
C GLY A 131 -16.92 -4.60 -3.40
N VAL A 132 -17.14 -5.88 -3.70
CA VAL A 132 -16.69 -6.52 -4.93
C VAL A 132 -17.78 -6.46 -6.00
N VAL A 133 -17.38 -6.20 -7.25
CA VAL A 133 -18.25 -6.29 -8.43
C VAL A 133 -17.62 -7.15 -9.51
N MET A 134 -18.44 -7.71 -10.37
CA MET A 134 -17.98 -8.40 -11.57
C MET A 134 -17.97 -7.43 -12.75
N GLY A 135 -16.81 -7.29 -13.39
CA GLY A 135 -16.62 -6.53 -14.61
C GLY A 135 -16.37 -7.44 -15.81
N ILE A 136 -16.85 -7.00 -16.96
CA ILE A 136 -16.66 -7.69 -18.24
C ILE A 136 -16.23 -6.67 -19.29
N ALA A 137 -15.68 -7.14 -20.41
CA ALA A 137 -15.41 -6.24 -21.56
C ALA A 137 -16.71 -5.54 -21.97
N LYS A 138 -16.63 -4.26 -22.24
CA LYS A 138 -17.78 -3.42 -22.62
C LYS A 138 -18.54 -3.99 -23.83
N SER A 139 -17.79 -4.60 -24.77
CA SER A 139 -18.33 -5.24 -25.97
C SER A 139 -18.98 -6.61 -25.72
N ASN A 140 -18.74 -7.21 -24.54
CA ASN A 140 -19.29 -8.54 -24.23
C ASN A 140 -20.78 -8.43 -23.90
N GLU A 141 -21.63 -9.14 -24.64
CA GLU A 141 -23.09 -9.18 -24.42
C GLU A 141 -23.56 -10.55 -23.92
N ASP A 142 -22.65 -11.51 -23.75
CA ASP A 142 -22.97 -12.88 -23.39
C ASP A 142 -23.02 -13.11 -21.88
N ILE A 143 -22.24 -12.33 -21.10
CA ILE A 143 -22.13 -12.48 -19.66
C ILE A 143 -23.03 -11.44 -18.98
N LYS A 144 -24.02 -11.90 -18.21
CA LYS A 144 -24.98 -11.03 -17.51
C LYS A 144 -25.11 -11.36 -16.04
N SER A 145 -24.63 -12.54 -15.65
CA SER A 145 -24.70 -13.04 -14.27
C SER A 145 -23.60 -14.06 -14.04
N TYR A 146 -23.46 -14.52 -12.81
CA TYR A 146 -22.50 -15.57 -12.46
C TYR A 146 -22.81 -16.91 -13.16
N ASP A 147 -24.08 -17.19 -13.47
CA ASP A 147 -24.46 -18.42 -14.15
C ASP A 147 -23.85 -18.54 -15.57
N ASP A 148 -23.55 -17.40 -16.19
CA ASP A 148 -22.98 -17.36 -17.53
C ASP A 148 -21.47 -17.67 -17.54
N LEU A 149 -20.83 -17.80 -16.36
CA LEU A 149 -19.40 -18.06 -16.23
C LEU A 149 -19.03 -19.54 -16.42
N SER A 150 -20.01 -20.44 -16.48
CA SER A 150 -19.78 -21.89 -16.54
C SER A 150 -18.84 -22.29 -17.69
N GLY A 151 -17.77 -23.00 -17.38
CA GLY A 151 -16.76 -23.47 -18.34
C GLY A 151 -15.81 -22.37 -18.84
N LYS A 152 -15.87 -21.17 -18.25
CA LYS A 152 -15.07 -20.03 -18.72
C LYS A 152 -13.95 -19.70 -17.75
N THR A 153 -13.04 -18.79 -18.17
CA THR A 153 -11.94 -18.28 -17.36
C THR A 153 -12.26 -16.87 -16.87
N VAL A 154 -11.98 -16.62 -15.61
CA VAL A 154 -12.20 -15.35 -14.91
C VAL A 154 -10.86 -14.84 -14.38
N ALA A 155 -10.55 -13.58 -14.61
CA ALA A 155 -9.31 -12.95 -14.15
C ALA A 155 -9.48 -12.44 -12.72
N ILE A 156 -8.46 -12.66 -11.89
CA ILE A 156 -8.44 -12.20 -10.49
C ILE A 156 -7.08 -11.60 -10.16
N LYS A 157 -7.07 -10.64 -9.23
CA LYS A 157 -5.82 -10.05 -8.71
C LYS A 157 -5.47 -10.71 -7.38
N ILE A 158 -4.24 -11.20 -7.28
CA ILE A 158 -3.79 -12.00 -6.13
C ILE A 158 -3.91 -11.24 -4.80
N GLY A 159 -4.44 -11.90 -3.78
CA GLY A 159 -4.51 -11.40 -2.40
C GLY A 159 -5.66 -10.43 -2.12
N THR A 160 -6.48 -10.11 -3.11
CA THR A 160 -7.59 -9.14 -2.98
C THR A 160 -8.89 -9.80 -2.54
N GLU A 161 -9.86 -8.97 -2.11
CA GLU A 161 -11.21 -9.45 -1.81
C GLU A 161 -11.92 -9.93 -3.07
N GLY A 162 -11.65 -9.31 -4.23
CA GLY A 162 -12.16 -9.79 -5.51
C GLY A 162 -11.71 -11.23 -5.81
N ALA A 163 -10.44 -11.54 -5.54
CA ALA A 163 -9.93 -12.90 -5.70
C ALA A 163 -10.59 -13.86 -4.69
N THR A 164 -10.68 -13.45 -3.42
CA THR A 164 -11.32 -14.27 -2.38
C THR A 164 -12.78 -14.59 -2.75
N PHE A 165 -13.52 -13.57 -3.20
CA PHE A 165 -14.92 -13.75 -3.62
C PHE A 165 -15.02 -14.71 -4.81
N ALA A 166 -14.24 -14.49 -5.87
CA ALA A 166 -14.23 -15.35 -7.06
C ALA A 166 -13.95 -16.80 -6.67
N GLU A 167 -12.93 -17.04 -5.87
CA GLU A 167 -12.56 -18.38 -5.39
C GLU A 167 -13.69 -19.04 -4.59
N SER A 168 -14.44 -18.25 -3.81
CA SER A 168 -15.55 -18.76 -3.00
C SER A 168 -16.75 -19.27 -3.82
N ILE A 169 -16.93 -18.71 -5.02
CA ILE A 169 -18.09 -19.01 -5.86
C ILE A 169 -17.76 -19.87 -7.10
N LYS A 170 -16.48 -20.06 -7.42
CA LYS A 170 -16.06 -20.72 -8.68
C LYS A 170 -16.61 -22.13 -8.84
N GLU A 171 -16.63 -22.91 -7.77
CA GLU A 171 -17.15 -24.29 -7.81
C GLU A 171 -18.67 -24.32 -8.08
N LYS A 172 -19.39 -23.37 -7.46
CA LYS A 172 -20.85 -23.25 -7.63
C LYS A 172 -21.22 -22.90 -9.06
N TYR A 173 -20.47 -21.99 -9.70
CA TYR A 173 -20.79 -21.48 -11.04
C TYR A 173 -19.95 -22.14 -12.14
N GLY A 174 -19.01 -23.02 -11.80
CA GLY A 174 -18.29 -23.87 -12.76
C GLY A 174 -17.26 -23.14 -13.62
N PHE A 175 -16.60 -22.12 -13.11
CA PHE A 175 -15.55 -21.37 -13.85
C PHE A 175 -14.17 -21.66 -13.27
N THR A 176 -13.13 -21.28 -14.02
CA THR A 176 -11.74 -21.33 -13.58
C THR A 176 -11.19 -19.92 -13.44
N THR A 177 -10.13 -19.78 -12.65
CA THR A 177 -9.50 -18.48 -12.41
C THR A 177 -8.10 -18.42 -13.01
N ILE A 178 -7.70 -17.22 -13.45
CA ILE A 178 -6.32 -16.89 -13.80
C ILE A 178 -5.91 -15.65 -12.98
N THR A 179 -4.70 -15.69 -12.44
CA THR A 179 -4.25 -14.72 -11.44
C THR A 179 -3.28 -13.70 -12.06
N PHE A 180 -3.48 -12.44 -11.68
CA PHE A 180 -2.64 -11.30 -12.07
C PHE A 180 -2.08 -10.63 -10.82
N ASP A 181 -0.96 -9.94 -10.97
CA ASP A 181 -0.33 -9.19 -9.87
C ASP A 181 -0.92 -7.78 -9.74
N ASP A 182 -1.49 -7.23 -10.82
CA ASP A 182 -1.99 -5.86 -10.88
C ASP A 182 -3.31 -5.74 -11.63
N SER A 183 -4.07 -4.68 -11.32
CA SER A 183 -5.40 -4.46 -11.89
C SER A 183 -5.33 -4.12 -13.39
N SER A 184 -4.29 -3.42 -13.84
CA SER A 184 -4.18 -3.03 -15.25
C SER A 184 -4.03 -4.25 -16.16
N ALA A 185 -3.16 -5.20 -15.77
CA ALA A 185 -2.96 -6.45 -16.52
C ALA A 185 -4.24 -7.30 -16.50
N MET A 186 -4.92 -7.37 -15.35
CA MET A 186 -6.20 -8.07 -15.20
C MET A 186 -7.26 -7.50 -16.16
N TYR A 187 -7.39 -6.17 -16.20
CA TYR A 187 -8.37 -5.50 -17.10
C TYR A 187 -8.01 -5.74 -18.57
N MET A 188 -6.74 -5.65 -18.93
CA MET A 188 -6.30 -5.90 -20.31
C MET A 188 -6.62 -7.32 -20.77
N ASP A 189 -6.49 -8.29 -19.89
CA ASP A 189 -6.82 -9.69 -20.18
C ASP A 189 -8.31 -9.86 -20.51
N VAL A 190 -9.18 -9.21 -19.72
CA VAL A 190 -10.63 -9.23 -19.94
C VAL A 190 -11.00 -8.48 -21.24
N MET A 191 -10.44 -7.29 -21.44
CA MET A 191 -10.72 -6.50 -22.66
C MET A 191 -10.26 -7.22 -23.94
N SER A 192 -9.19 -8.04 -23.85
CA SER A 192 -8.68 -8.85 -24.97
C SER A 192 -9.53 -10.11 -25.20
N GLY A 193 -10.43 -10.43 -24.29
CA GLY A 193 -11.29 -11.62 -24.41
C GLY A 193 -10.63 -12.93 -23.99
N ASN A 194 -9.44 -12.89 -23.36
CA ASN A 194 -8.78 -14.09 -22.83
C ASN A 194 -9.55 -14.62 -21.62
N SER A 195 -9.92 -13.74 -20.71
CA SER A 195 -10.91 -14.02 -19.65
C SER A 195 -12.24 -13.33 -19.99
N VAL A 196 -13.35 -13.90 -19.55
CA VAL A 196 -14.67 -13.32 -19.85
C VAL A 196 -15.09 -12.28 -18.82
N ALA A 197 -14.49 -12.29 -17.64
CA ALA A 197 -14.83 -11.40 -16.53
C ALA A 197 -13.64 -11.23 -15.60
N CYS A 198 -13.72 -10.22 -14.75
CA CYS A 198 -12.85 -10.06 -13.58
C CYS A 198 -13.67 -9.63 -12.38
N PHE A 199 -13.06 -9.78 -11.19
CA PHE A 199 -13.63 -9.27 -9.94
C PHE A 199 -12.72 -8.19 -9.38
N GLU A 200 -13.31 -7.05 -9.04
CA GLU A 200 -12.58 -5.89 -8.54
C GLU A 200 -13.46 -5.12 -7.54
N ASP A 201 -12.85 -4.25 -6.78
CA ASP A 201 -13.57 -3.36 -5.89
C ASP A 201 -14.38 -2.32 -6.69
N TYR A 202 -15.61 -2.12 -6.28
CA TYR A 202 -16.58 -1.23 -6.95
C TYR A 202 -16.03 0.16 -7.24
N PRO A 203 -15.44 0.88 -6.24
CA PRO A 203 -14.96 2.24 -6.52
C PRO A 203 -13.79 2.27 -7.51
N VAL A 204 -12.96 1.23 -7.53
CA VAL A 204 -11.79 1.14 -8.42
C VAL A 204 -12.24 0.85 -9.85
N MET A 205 -13.08 -0.15 -10.03
CA MET A 205 -13.63 -0.44 -11.37
C MET A 205 -14.48 0.72 -11.90
N GLY A 206 -15.31 1.33 -11.02
CA GLY A 206 -16.11 2.48 -11.39
C GLY A 206 -15.24 3.64 -11.88
N TYR A 207 -14.18 3.96 -11.14
CA TYR A 207 -13.24 5.00 -11.55
C TYR A 207 -12.58 4.64 -12.89
N ALA A 208 -12.06 3.42 -13.05
CA ALA A 208 -11.41 2.98 -14.29
C ALA A 208 -12.34 3.16 -15.50
N ILE A 209 -13.61 2.83 -15.36
CA ILE A 209 -14.62 3.00 -16.43
C ILE A 209 -14.79 4.50 -16.77
N THR A 210 -14.82 5.38 -15.76
CA THR A 210 -14.92 6.84 -16.02
C THR A 210 -13.67 7.38 -16.72
N GLN A 211 -12.53 6.71 -16.54
CA GLN A 211 -11.27 7.08 -17.23
C GLN A 211 -11.15 6.44 -18.62
N GLY A 212 -12.17 5.76 -19.09
CA GLY A 212 -12.21 5.21 -20.45
C GLY A 212 -11.77 3.76 -20.58
N VAL A 213 -11.56 3.06 -19.48
CA VAL A 213 -11.32 1.61 -19.55
C VAL A 213 -12.58 0.93 -20.09
N GLU A 214 -12.44 0.15 -21.15
CA GLU A 214 -13.56 -0.43 -21.90
C GLU A 214 -14.13 -1.68 -21.20
N LEU A 215 -14.55 -1.48 -19.93
CA LEU A 215 -15.25 -2.47 -19.11
C LEU A 215 -16.67 -1.98 -18.78
N LYS A 216 -17.50 -2.89 -18.32
CA LYS A 216 -18.80 -2.58 -17.69
C LYS A 216 -19.04 -3.53 -16.52
N MET A 217 -19.66 -3.03 -15.46
CA MET A 217 -20.06 -3.84 -14.30
C MET A 217 -21.41 -4.50 -14.61
N VAL A 218 -21.56 -5.77 -14.22
CA VAL A 218 -22.77 -6.56 -14.52
C VAL A 218 -23.40 -7.21 -13.28
N THR A 219 -22.89 -6.91 -12.09
CA THR A 219 -23.49 -7.36 -10.84
C THR A 219 -23.68 -6.20 -9.88
N ASP A 220 -24.54 -6.41 -8.89
CA ASP A 220 -24.57 -5.56 -7.71
C ASP A 220 -23.29 -5.75 -6.92
N MET A 221 -23.03 -4.84 -5.99
CA MET A 221 -21.87 -4.91 -5.10
C MET A 221 -22.06 -6.02 -4.06
N GLU A 222 -21.11 -6.91 -3.98
CA GLU A 222 -21.05 -8.03 -3.04
C GLU A 222 -19.94 -7.80 -2.00
N GLN A 223 -19.96 -8.58 -0.93
CA GLN A 223 -18.92 -8.55 0.09
C GLN A 223 -18.60 -7.12 0.58
N GLY A 224 -19.66 -6.41 0.99
CA GLY A 224 -19.51 -5.03 1.50
C GLY A 224 -18.42 -4.96 2.57
N SER A 225 -17.47 -4.05 2.41
CA SER A 225 -16.30 -3.89 3.25
C SER A 225 -15.95 -2.41 3.40
N SER A 226 -14.97 -2.12 4.23
CA SER A 226 -14.43 -0.76 4.36
C SER A 226 -12.91 -0.84 4.34
N TYR A 227 -12.27 0.16 3.78
CA TYR A 227 -10.81 0.26 3.76
C TYR A 227 -10.29 0.81 5.08
N GLY A 228 -9.12 0.31 5.49
CA GLY A 228 -8.38 0.79 6.66
C GLY A 228 -6.89 0.77 6.41
N PHE A 229 -6.18 1.65 7.09
CA PHE A 229 -4.72 1.64 7.16
C PHE A 229 -4.31 0.50 8.09
N ALA A 230 -3.50 -0.43 7.61
CA ALA A 230 -3.08 -1.62 8.35
C ALA A 230 -1.68 -1.44 8.94
N VAL A 231 -1.49 -1.90 10.17
CA VAL A 231 -0.17 -1.98 10.84
C VAL A 231 0.02 -3.37 11.43
N GLY A 232 1.26 -3.76 11.64
CA GLY A 232 1.58 -5.04 12.28
C GLY A 232 1.05 -5.09 13.71
N LYS A 233 0.57 -6.24 14.16
CA LYS A 233 0.12 -6.39 15.55
C LYS A 233 1.26 -6.13 16.51
N UNK A 234 1.05 -5.33 17.26
CA UNK A 234 1.88 -4.99 18.09
C UNK A 234 2.26 -6.12 18.75
N LYS A 235 3.36 -6.42 18.86
CA LYS A 235 3.97 -7.43 19.70
C LYS A 235 3.81 -6.99 21.15
N LYS A 236 3.00 -7.70 21.90
CA LYS A 236 2.81 -7.46 23.33
C LYS A 236 4.13 -7.72 24.10
#